data_f6833eeac16b94ec20b9f0fd40b4dbad
#
_entry.id   f6833eeac16b94ec20b9f0fd40b4dbad
#
_cell.length_a   1.000
_cell.length_b   1.000
_cell.length_c   1.000
_cell.angle_alpha   90.00
_cell.angle_beta   90.00
_cell.angle_gamma   90.00
#
_symmetry.space_group_name_H-M   'P 1'
#
loop_
_entity.id
_entity.type
_entity.pdbx_description
1 polymer ?
#
loop_
_entity_poly.entity_id
_entity_poly.type
_entity_poly.pdbx_seq_one_letter_code
_entity_poly.pdbx_strand_id
1 'polypeptide(L)'
;MDYYFEIAEHVLCVKSSYALHELFEMFPSGRNFYCEVVPSRELLFTLTIERTLETVDAAACHPIRTFDTGNGDTVVDKINDGDYQFIIKDIEGDTCARLLTGAQFTAYRCALYGDKHKRCFGLNNVLMLAMAFAGSFKDTLLIHASTVQNGAYGYPFIAKSGTGKSTHVGLWLTHIPGSELLNDDNPILRIVDGKPFIYGSPWSGKTPCYRNRKAKLAAITRIERADENRLERLSTVQAFASLLPSCSSMKWDEAIFNNICNVVSKFIQLVPICTLHCRPDKAAAELSYQTLKK
;
A
#
# COMPACT_ATOMS: atom_id res chain seq x y z
N MET A 1 -12.35 -20.51 10.65
CA MET A 1 -13.43 -19.53 10.41
C MET A 1 -12.99 -18.64 9.26
N ASP A 2 -13.94 -18.15 8.47
CA ASP A 2 -13.66 -17.31 7.30
C ASP A 2 -14.15 -15.89 7.59
N TYR A 3 -13.24 -14.92 7.50
CA TYR A 3 -13.49 -13.52 7.74
C TYR A 3 -13.24 -12.73 6.45
N TYR A 4 -14.16 -11.84 6.10
CA TYR A 4 -14.11 -11.09 4.86
C TYR A 4 -13.81 -9.62 5.12
N PHE A 5 -12.96 -9.05 4.30
CA PHE A 5 -12.60 -7.63 4.34
C PHE A 5 -12.75 -7.03 2.95
N GLU A 6 -13.20 -5.79 2.90
CA GLU A 6 -13.26 -5.02 1.65
C GLU A 6 -12.28 -3.86 1.72
N ILE A 7 -11.22 -3.92 0.91
CA ILE A 7 -10.17 -2.90 0.82
C ILE A 7 -10.11 -2.42 -0.64
N ALA A 8 -10.31 -1.12 -0.86
CA ALA A 8 -10.34 -0.52 -2.19
C ALA A 8 -11.32 -1.24 -3.15
N GLU A 9 -12.50 -1.64 -2.65
CA GLU A 9 -13.52 -2.41 -3.37
C GLU A 9 -13.06 -3.82 -3.83
N HIS A 10 -11.96 -4.32 -3.30
CA HIS A 10 -11.54 -5.72 -3.41
C HIS A 10 -11.94 -6.50 -2.17
N VAL A 11 -12.49 -7.67 -2.37
CA VAL A 11 -12.84 -8.59 -1.28
C VAL A 11 -11.69 -9.55 -1.03
N LEU A 12 -11.26 -9.65 0.23
CA LEU A 12 -10.28 -10.61 0.70
C LEU A 12 -10.96 -11.58 1.67
N CYS A 13 -10.51 -12.84 1.68
CA CYS A 13 -10.89 -13.82 2.69
C CYS A 13 -9.68 -14.13 3.60
N VAL A 14 -9.85 -13.95 4.90
CA VAL A 14 -8.87 -14.39 5.91
C VAL A 14 -9.42 -15.61 6.62
N LYS A 15 -8.84 -16.78 6.32
CA LYS A 15 -9.16 -18.04 7.01
C LYS A 15 -8.27 -18.17 8.24
N SER A 16 -8.88 -18.33 9.40
CA SER A 16 -8.14 -18.39 10.66
C SER A 16 -8.78 -19.28 11.69
N SER A 17 -7.96 -19.87 12.56
CA SER A 17 -8.41 -20.52 13.80
C SER A 17 -8.65 -19.53 14.93
N TYR A 18 -8.14 -18.29 14.83
CA TYR A 18 -8.39 -17.22 15.79
C TYR A 18 -9.84 -16.75 15.70
N ALA A 19 -10.44 -16.42 16.84
CA ALA A 19 -11.75 -15.77 16.89
C ALA A 19 -11.65 -14.33 16.31
N LEU A 20 -12.79 -13.76 15.88
CA LEU A 20 -12.80 -12.43 15.25
C LEU A 20 -12.22 -11.34 16.17
N HIS A 21 -12.49 -11.40 17.48
CA HIS A 21 -11.93 -10.43 18.42
C HIS A 21 -10.41 -10.54 18.53
N GLU A 22 -9.84 -11.75 18.51
CA GLU A 22 -8.39 -11.98 18.51
C GLU A 22 -7.75 -11.48 17.21
N LEU A 23 -8.43 -11.71 16.07
CA LEU A 23 -7.98 -11.19 14.78
C LEU A 23 -7.95 -9.65 14.81
N PHE A 24 -8.98 -9.00 15.37
CA PHE A 24 -9.00 -7.54 15.54
C PHE A 24 -7.99 -7.01 16.56
N GLU A 25 -7.52 -7.82 17.47
CA GLU A 25 -6.40 -7.45 18.33
C GLU A 25 -5.07 -7.43 17.59
N MET A 26 -4.91 -8.30 16.59
CA MET A 26 -3.72 -8.36 15.71
C MET A 26 -3.83 -7.43 14.51
N PHE A 27 -5.05 -7.09 14.07
CA PHE A 27 -5.33 -6.21 12.94
C PHE A 27 -6.41 -5.17 13.30
N PRO A 28 -6.14 -4.26 14.25
CA PRO A 28 -7.17 -3.31 14.74
C PRO A 28 -7.63 -2.33 13.65
N SER A 29 -6.75 -1.93 12.75
CA SER A 29 -7.06 -1.07 11.60
C SER A 29 -8.00 -1.73 10.57
N GLY A 30 -8.05 -3.05 10.56
CA GLY A 30 -8.94 -3.83 9.69
C GLY A 30 -10.42 -3.74 10.05
N ARG A 31 -10.77 -3.29 11.26
CA ARG A 31 -12.17 -3.18 11.70
C ARG A 31 -13.04 -2.36 10.74
N ASN A 32 -12.51 -1.26 10.21
CA ASN A 32 -13.24 -0.38 9.29
C ASN A 32 -13.41 -0.99 7.88
N PHE A 33 -12.79 -2.11 7.62
CA PHE A 33 -12.77 -2.82 6.33
C PHE A 33 -13.45 -4.19 6.41
N TYR A 34 -13.89 -4.61 7.60
CA TYR A 34 -14.54 -5.90 7.82
C TYR A 34 -15.95 -5.92 7.22
N CYS A 35 -16.31 -7.04 6.60
CA CYS A 35 -17.63 -7.29 6.06
C CYS A 35 -18.40 -8.22 6.99
N GLU A 36 -19.50 -7.74 7.59
CA GLU A 36 -20.38 -8.56 8.44
C GLU A 36 -21.13 -9.63 7.63
N VAL A 37 -21.39 -9.34 6.36
CA VAL A 37 -22.06 -10.25 5.42
C VAL A 37 -21.05 -10.69 4.37
N VAL A 38 -21.09 -11.97 4.02
CA VAL A 38 -20.23 -12.54 2.98
C VAL A 38 -20.50 -11.83 1.64
N PRO A 39 -19.51 -11.14 1.06
CA PRO A 39 -19.72 -10.45 -0.21
C PRO A 39 -19.93 -11.44 -1.35
N SER A 40 -20.83 -11.10 -2.28
CA SER A 40 -21.09 -11.91 -3.49
C SER A 40 -20.05 -11.72 -4.62
N ARG A 41 -19.07 -10.87 -4.41
CA ARG A 41 -18.01 -10.55 -5.39
C ARG A 41 -16.86 -11.56 -5.34
N GLU A 42 -16.16 -11.68 -6.48
CA GLU A 42 -14.91 -12.46 -6.59
C GLU A 42 -13.88 -12.03 -5.55
N LEU A 43 -13.21 -12.98 -4.93
CA LEU A 43 -12.12 -12.71 -4.01
C LEU A 43 -10.88 -12.27 -4.76
N LEU A 44 -10.22 -11.23 -4.29
CA LEU A 44 -8.90 -10.86 -4.77
C LEU A 44 -7.87 -11.92 -4.37
N PHE A 45 -7.93 -12.35 -3.11
CA PHE A 45 -7.13 -13.46 -2.59
C PHE A 45 -7.74 -14.06 -1.32
N THR A 46 -7.23 -15.24 -0.97
CA THR A 46 -7.46 -15.88 0.33
C THR A 46 -6.12 -15.95 1.10
N LEU A 47 -6.12 -15.49 2.35
CA LEU A 47 -5.01 -15.68 3.30
C LEU A 47 -5.42 -16.69 4.36
N THR A 48 -4.71 -17.81 4.48
CA THR A 48 -4.90 -18.78 5.57
C THR A 48 -3.84 -18.52 6.65
N ILE A 49 -4.29 -18.21 7.87
CA ILE A 49 -3.43 -18.06 9.04
C ILE A 49 -3.40 -19.42 9.76
N GLU A 50 -2.25 -20.03 9.78
CA GLU A 50 -1.99 -21.33 10.40
C GLU A 50 -1.23 -21.14 11.72
N ARG A 51 -1.35 -22.09 12.64
CA ARG A 51 -0.57 -22.04 13.89
C ARG A 51 0.92 -22.26 13.64
N THR A 52 1.22 -23.13 12.68
CA THR A 52 2.58 -23.44 12.23
C THR A 52 2.55 -23.70 10.73
N LEU A 53 3.55 -23.22 10.01
CA LEU A 53 3.78 -23.59 8.62
C LEU A 53 4.83 -24.71 8.56
N GLU A 54 4.66 -25.64 7.64
CA GLU A 54 5.69 -26.61 7.32
C GLU A 54 7.00 -25.90 6.99
N THR A 55 8.11 -26.46 7.47
CA THR A 55 9.44 -25.93 7.15
C THR A 55 9.70 -26.24 5.68
N VAL A 56 9.96 -25.20 4.90
CA VAL A 56 10.45 -25.38 3.52
C VAL A 56 11.86 -25.94 3.61
N ASP A 57 12.14 -26.99 2.86
CA ASP A 57 13.49 -27.57 2.80
C ASP A 57 14.48 -26.49 2.34
N ALA A 58 15.58 -26.33 3.06
CA ALA A 58 16.61 -25.37 2.72
C ALA A 58 17.19 -25.59 1.30
N ALA A 59 17.21 -26.84 0.84
CA ALA A 59 17.64 -27.19 -0.52
C ALA A 59 16.65 -26.69 -1.60
N ALA A 60 15.39 -26.46 -1.24
CA ALA A 60 14.37 -25.93 -2.14
C ALA A 60 14.26 -24.39 -2.10
N CYS A 61 14.97 -23.73 -1.20
CA CYS A 61 14.96 -22.29 -1.04
C CYS A 61 16.11 -21.64 -1.81
N HIS A 62 15.78 -20.72 -2.70
CA HIS A 62 16.74 -19.90 -3.45
C HIS A 62 16.65 -18.45 -2.96
N PRO A 63 17.65 -17.96 -2.20
CA PRO A 63 17.63 -16.58 -1.68
C PRO A 63 17.54 -15.56 -2.81
N ILE A 64 16.57 -14.66 -2.72
CA ILE A 64 16.40 -13.55 -3.66
C ILE A 64 16.98 -12.29 -3.08
N ARG A 65 16.47 -11.85 -1.91
CA ARG A 65 16.86 -10.58 -1.32
C ARG A 65 16.40 -10.46 0.12
N THR A 66 17.10 -9.59 0.87
CA THR A 66 16.61 -9.03 2.14
C THR A 66 16.35 -7.54 1.93
N PHE A 67 15.21 -7.08 2.41
CA PHE A 67 14.82 -5.66 2.41
C PHE A 67 14.83 -5.14 3.82
N ASP A 68 15.57 -4.05 4.05
CA ASP A 68 15.39 -3.20 5.21
C ASP A 68 14.17 -2.28 4.95
N THR A 69 13.15 -2.40 5.78
CA THR A 69 11.93 -1.58 5.71
C THR A 69 12.00 -0.34 6.60
N GLY A 70 13.08 -0.17 7.36
CA GLY A 70 13.24 0.86 8.40
C GLY A 70 12.50 0.52 9.71
N ASN A 71 11.66 -0.53 9.72
CA ASN A 71 10.96 -1.05 10.89
C ASN A 71 11.27 -2.55 11.12
N GLY A 72 12.25 -3.08 10.41
CA GLY A 72 12.65 -4.48 10.41
C GLY A 72 12.96 -4.97 9.00
N ASP A 73 13.30 -6.23 8.88
CA ASP A 73 13.74 -6.86 7.64
C ASP A 73 12.67 -7.80 7.06
N THR A 74 12.62 -7.87 5.74
CA THR A 74 11.88 -8.91 5.03
C THR A 74 12.85 -9.72 4.17
N VAL A 75 13.05 -10.98 4.53
CA VAL A 75 13.84 -11.94 3.74
C VAL A 75 12.93 -12.61 2.73
N VAL A 76 13.38 -12.71 1.50
CA VAL A 76 12.62 -13.31 0.39
C VAL A 76 13.42 -14.42 -0.24
N ASP A 77 12.82 -15.60 -0.28
CA ASP A 77 13.32 -16.75 -1.00
C ASP A 77 12.33 -17.17 -2.09
N LYS A 78 12.84 -17.59 -3.24
CA LYS A 78 12.06 -18.31 -4.23
C LYS A 78 12.09 -19.78 -3.86
N ILE A 79 10.92 -20.41 -3.81
CA ILE A 79 10.78 -21.86 -3.63
C ILE A 79 10.70 -22.49 -5.01
N ASN A 80 11.06 -23.77 -5.14
CA ASN A 80 10.87 -24.54 -6.36
C ASN A 80 9.45 -24.32 -6.92
N ASP A 81 9.30 -24.31 -8.22
CA ASP A 81 8.03 -24.15 -8.95
C ASP A 81 7.40 -22.75 -8.97
N GLY A 82 8.13 -21.71 -8.54
CA GLY A 82 7.72 -20.33 -8.71
C GLY A 82 7.03 -19.69 -7.52
N ASP A 83 6.87 -20.42 -6.41
CA ASP A 83 6.35 -19.88 -5.15
C ASP A 83 7.40 -19.05 -4.42
N TYR A 84 6.96 -18.21 -3.49
CA TYR A 84 7.84 -17.39 -2.68
C TYR A 84 7.57 -17.59 -1.20
N GLN A 85 8.66 -17.55 -0.42
CA GLN A 85 8.63 -17.41 1.03
C GLN A 85 9.07 -16.00 1.41
N PHE A 86 8.30 -15.35 2.29
CA PHE A 86 8.68 -14.10 2.94
C PHE A 86 8.80 -14.35 4.43
N ILE A 87 9.95 -14.00 5.01
CA ILE A 87 10.17 -14.03 6.46
C ILE A 87 10.23 -12.58 6.92
N ILE A 88 9.20 -12.16 7.65
CA ILE A 88 9.06 -10.80 8.16
C ILE A 88 9.63 -10.76 9.55
N LYS A 89 10.62 -9.90 9.76
CA LYS A 89 11.33 -9.71 11.02
C LYS A 89 11.15 -8.29 11.52
N ASP A 90 11.12 -8.12 12.84
CA ASP A 90 11.13 -6.79 13.47
C ASP A 90 12.54 -6.18 13.50
N ILE A 91 12.65 -5.00 14.13
CA ILE A 91 13.91 -4.26 14.25
C ILE A 91 14.94 -5.00 15.13
N GLU A 92 14.50 -5.91 15.99
CA GLU A 92 15.36 -6.76 16.82
C GLU A 92 15.87 -8.00 16.05
N GLY A 93 15.36 -8.23 14.85
CA GLY A 93 15.68 -9.36 13.99
C GLY A 93 14.85 -10.60 14.29
N ASP A 94 13.84 -10.50 15.17
CA ASP A 94 12.96 -11.60 15.51
C ASP A 94 11.90 -11.83 14.42
N THR A 95 11.64 -13.09 14.09
CA THR A 95 10.62 -13.46 13.12
C THR A 95 9.23 -13.18 13.68
N CYS A 96 8.47 -12.33 13.00
CA CYS A 96 7.09 -11.95 13.33
C CYS A 96 6.06 -12.71 12.49
N ALA A 97 6.39 -12.99 11.23
CA ALA A 97 5.55 -13.79 10.35
C ALA A 97 6.39 -14.52 9.30
N ARG A 98 5.83 -15.62 8.83
CA ARG A 98 6.29 -16.34 7.66
C ARG A 98 5.13 -16.47 6.71
N LEU A 99 5.32 -16.04 5.46
CA LEU A 99 4.31 -16.03 4.41
C LEU A 99 4.77 -16.90 3.27
N LEU A 100 3.90 -17.81 2.80
CA LEU A 100 4.07 -18.57 1.57
C LEU A 100 3.06 -18.08 0.55
N THR A 101 3.53 -17.86 -0.68
CA THR A 101 2.67 -17.48 -1.81
C THR A 101 2.59 -18.63 -2.78
N GLY A 102 1.45 -18.77 -3.46
CA GLY A 102 1.36 -19.62 -4.65
C GLY A 102 1.67 -18.79 -5.90
N ALA A 103 1.99 -19.48 -7.00
CA ALA A 103 2.42 -18.88 -8.27
C ALA A 103 1.39 -17.91 -8.90
N GLN A 104 0.13 -17.97 -8.50
CA GLN A 104 -0.94 -17.09 -9.00
C GLN A 104 -1.25 -15.90 -8.08
N PHE A 105 -0.61 -15.78 -6.94
CA PHE A 105 -0.85 -14.71 -5.95
C PHE A 105 -2.33 -14.52 -5.55
N THR A 106 -3.13 -15.59 -5.63
CA THR A 106 -4.54 -15.59 -5.21
C THR A 106 -4.77 -16.37 -3.92
N ALA A 107 -3.79 -17.17 -3.49
CA ALA A 107 -3.82 -17.93 -2.25
C ALA A 107 -2.50 -17.75 -1.50
N TYR A 108 -2.63 -17.48 -0.21
CA TYR A 108 -1.50 -17.24 0.69
C TYR A 108 -1.69 -18.06 1.96
N ARG A 109 -0.59 -18.55 2.51
CA ARG A 109 -0.55 -19.22 3.82
C ARG A 109 0.46 -18.51 4.70
N CYS A 110 0.12 -18.22 5.96
CA CYS A 110 1.07 -17.62 6.88
C CYS A 110 0.99 -18.22 8.27
N ALA A 111 2.09 -18.11 9.01
CA ALA A 111 2.15 -18.31 10.46
C ALA A 111 2.70 -17.04 11.12
N LEU A 112 2.15 -16.72 12.30
CA LEU A 112 2.51 -15.54 13.08
C LEU A 112 3.28 -15.99 14.34
N TYR A 113 4.33 -15.27 14.69
CA TYR A 113 5.25 -15.63 15.76
C TYR A 113 5.38 -14.51 16.80
N GLY A 114 5.87 -14.89 17.97
CA GLY A 114 6.16 -13.97 19.07
C GLY A 114 4.91 -13.55 19.85
N ASP A 115 5.05 -12.46 20.57
CA ASP A 115 3.98 -11.86 21.35
C ASP A 115 2.92 -11.17 20.49
N LYS A 116 1.94 -10.54 21.13
CA LYS A 116 0.86 -9.84 20.43
C LYS A 116 1.41 -8.75 19.49
N HIS A 117 2.40 -7.98 19.93
CA HIS A 117 2.95 -6.87 19.13
C HIS A 117 3.64 -7.37 17.87
N LYS A 118 4.48 -8.40 18.00
CA LYS A 118 5.16 -9.05 16.86
C LYS A 118 4.15 -9.66 15.89
N ARG A 119 3.10 -10.31 16.39
CA ARG A 119 2.02 -10.86 15.54
C ARG A 119 1.21 -9.77 14.82
N CYS A 120 0.95 -8.62 15.48
CA CYS A 120 0.35 -7.46 14.82
C CYS A 120 1.22 -6.97 13.67
N PHE A 121 2.50 -6.77 13.92
CA PHE A 121 3.47 -6.34 12.90
C PHE A 121 3.52 -7.33 11.74
N GLY A 122 3.64 -8.62 12.05
CA GLY A 122 3.68 -9.70 11.06
C GLY A 122 2.43 -9.73 10.17
N LEU A 123 1.23 -9.75 10.78
CA LEU A 123 -0.04 -9.83 10.03
C LEU A 123 -0.27 -8.60 9.15
N ASN A 124 0.02 -7.39 9.65
CA ASN A 124 -0.10 -6.17 8.86
C ASN A 124 0.78 -6.21 7.61
N ASN A 125 2.04 -6.63 7.74
CA ASN A 125 2.95 -6.74 6.60
C ASN A 125 2.52 -7.86 5.63
N VAL A 126 2.07 -9.01 6.12
CA VAL A 126 1.54 -10.11 5.29
C VAL A 126 0.38 -9.64 4.43
N LEU A 127 -0.62 -8.99 5.03
CA LEU A 127 -1.79 -8.48 4.30
C LEU A 127 -1.41 -7.38 3.31
N MET A 128 -0.47 -6.51 3.66
CA MET A 128 0.03 -5.45 2.79
C MET A 128 0.73 -6.01 1.56
N LEU A 129 1.61 -7.00 1.73
CA LEU A 129 2.29 -7.69 0.63
C LEU A 129 1.29 -8.42 -0.28
N ALA A 130 0.36 -9.21 0.31
CA ALA A 130 -0.66 -9.92 -0.45
C ALA A 130 -1.53 -8.96 -1.27
N MET A 131 -1.94 -7.82 -0.68
CA MET A 131 -2.71 -6.79 -1.37
C MET A 131 -1.93 -6.16 -2.53
N ALA A 132 -0.65 -5.85 -2.33
CA ALA A 132 0.20 -5.26 -3.36
C ALA A 132 0.39 -6.21 -4.55
N PHE A 133 0.62 -7.49 -4.29
CA PHE A 133 0.87 -8.48 -5.34
C PHE A 133 -0.39 -8.85 -6.10
N ALA A 134 -1.43 -9.32 -5.41
CA ALA A 134 -2.71 -9.69 -6.02
C ALA A 134 -3.38 -8.50 -6.72
N GLY A 135 -3.31 -7.31 -6.12
CA GLY A 135 -3.86 -6.07 -6.67
C GLY A 135 -3.27 -5.68 -8.02
N SER A 136 -1.96 -5.98 -8.25
CA SER A 136 -1.28 -5.65 -9.51
C SER A 136 -1.95 -6.29 -10.74
N PHE A 137 -2.61 -7.44 -10.57
CA PHE A 137 -3.38 -8.11 -11.63
C PHE A 137 -4.79 -7.53 -11.84
N LYS A 138 -5.21 -6.58 -11.02
CA LYS A 138 -6.56 -5.97 -11.03
C LYS A 138 -6.49 -4.44 -11.11
N ASP A 139 -5.55 -3.91 -11.90
CA ASP A 139 -5.34 -2.46 -12.11
C ASP A 139 -5.22 -1.65 -10.81
N THR A 140 -4.56 -2.23 -9.81
CA THR A 140 -4.45 -1.69 -8.45
C THR A 140 -2.99 -1.58 -8.02
N LEU A 141 -2.61 -0.44 -7.43
CA LEU A 141 -1.27 -0.18 -6.90
C LEU A 141 -1.36 0.23 -5.44
N LEU A 142 -0.58 -0.37 -4.59
CA LEU A 142 -0.28 0.14 -3.27
C LEU A 142 0.92 1.09 -3.38
N ILE A 143 0.79 2.32 -2.92
CA ILE A 143 1.84 3.35 -3.07
C ILE A 143 2.26 3.94 -1.73
N HIS A 144 3.52 4.35 -1.63
CA HIS A 144 4.02 5.09 -0.49
C HIS A 144 3.74 6.60 -0.67
N ALA A 145 2.65 7.08 -0.09
CA ALA A 145 2.19 8.47 -0.21
C ALA A 145 1.44 8.93 1.03
N SER A 146 1.41 10.23 1.26
CA SER A 146 0.45 10.86 2.17
C SER A 146 -0.63 11.56 1.33
N THR A 147 -1.91 11.36 1.66
CA THR A 147 -3.02 11.72 0.78
C THR A 147 -4.06 12.57 1.48
N VAL A 148 -4.38 13.71 0.87
CA VAL A 148 -5.49 14.57 1.24
C VAL A 148 -6.69 14.31 0.33
N GLN A 149 -7.88 14.31 0.89
CA GLN A 149 -9.13 14.43 0.17
C GLN A 149 -9.67 15.87 0.32
N ASN A 150 -10.08 16.48 -0.79
CA ASN A 150 -10.82 17.73 -0.79
C ASN A 150 -12.02 17.58 -1.73
N GLY A 151 -13.22 17.69 -1.17
CA GLY A 151 -14.46 17.37 -1.88
C GLY A 151 -14.48 15.93 -2.39
N ALA A 152 -14.73 15.75 -3.68
CA ALA A 152 -14.81 14.45 -4.35
C ALA A 152 -13.42 13.91 -4.78
N TYR A 153 -12.34 14.68 -4.62
CA TYR A 153 -11.04 14.39 -5.20
C TYR A 153 -9.96 14.12 -4.15
N GLY A 154 -9.06 13.18 -4.47
CA GLY A 154 -7.89 12.85 -3.66
C GLY A 154 -6.60 13.30 -4.33
N TYR A 155 -5.66 13.76 -3.50
CA TYR A 155 -4.39 14.35 -3.87
C TYR A 155 -3.26 13.64 -3.12
N PRO A 156 -2.68 12.56 -3.66
CA PRO A 156 -1.52 11.91 -3.08
C PRO A 156 -0.24 12.70 -3.32
N PHE A 157 0.55 12.81 -2.26
CA PHE A 157 1.90 13.38 -2.29
C PHE A 157 2.91 12.26 -2.07
N ILE A 158 3.80 12.05 -3.05
CA ILE A 158 4.88 11.07 -3.03
C ILE A 158 6.23 11.75 -2.83
N ALA A 159 7.15 11.10 -2.14
CA ALA A 159 8.54 11.52 -1.99
C ALA A 159 9.34 10.42 -1.28
N LYS A 160 10.66 10.53 -1.26
CA LYS A 160 11.50 9.73 -0.37
C LYS A 160 11.09 9.95 1.10
N SER A 161 11.33 8.95 1.95
CA SER A 161 11.08 9.11 3.39
C SER A 161 11.79 10.34 3.95
N GLY A 162 11.15 11.06 4.85
CA GLY A 162 11.73 12.27 5.47
C GLY A 162 11.76 13.54 4.61
N THR A 163 11.30 13.50 3.34
CA THR A 163 11.31 14.70 2.46
C THR A 163 10.28 15.75 2.87
N GLY A 164 9.12 15.34 3.47
CA GLY A 164 8.10 16.29 3.94
C GLY A 164 6.68 16.01 3.44
N LYS A 165 6.33 14.77 3.01
CA LYS A 165 4.96 14.40 2.60
C LYS A 165 3.91 14.78 3.63
N SER A 166 4.04 14.27 4.85
CA SER A 166 3.08 14.52 5.93
C SER A 166 3.08 15.99 6.36
N THR A 167 4.22 16.69 6.24
CA THR A 167 4.29 18.16 6.48
C THR A 167 3.43 18.90 5.47
N HIS A 168 3.56 18.59 4.18
CA HIS A 168 2.78 19.24 3.13
C HIS A 168 1.28 18.93 3.24
N VAL A 169 0.94 17.69 3.56
CA VAL A 169 -0.45 17.30 3.89
C VAL A 169 -0.97 18.09 5.09
N GLY A 170 -0.17 18.24 6.15
CA GLY A 170 -0.53 19.10 7.31
C GLY A 170 -0.82 20.55 6.91
N LEU A 171 -0.06 21.11 5.96
CA LEU A 171 -0.32 22.45 5.43
C LEU A 171 -1.66 22.52 4.66
N TRP A 172 -2.00 21.49 3.89
CA TRP A 172 -3.30 21.41 3.24
C TRP A 172 -4.43 21.35 4.26
N LEU A 173 -4.32 20.51 5.27
CA LEU A 173 -5.33 20.37 6.34
C LEU A 173 -5.53 21.68 7.11
N THR A 174 -4.49 22.47 7.26
CA THR A 174 -4.53 23.76 7.99
C THR A 174 -5.03 24.90 7.14
N HIS A 175 -4.66 24.98 5.86
CA HIS A 175 -4.82 26.19 5.05
C HIS A 175 -5.81 26.04 3.89
N ILE A 176 -6.17 24.81 3.50
CA ILE A 176 -7.12 24.57 2.39
C ILE A 176 -8.46 24.11 2.97
N PRO A 177 -9.49 24.94 2.96
CA PRO A 177 -10.80 24.60 3.53
C PRO A 177 -11.40 23.33 2.92
N GLY A 178 -12.00 22.50 3.75
CA GLY A 178 -12.63 21.24 3.33
C GLY A 178 -11.65 20.11 3.03
N SER A 179 -10.38 20.28 3.37
CA SER A 179 -9.38 19.21 3.26
C SER A 179 -9.45 18.25 4.44
N GLU A 180 -9.41 16.96 4.16
CA GLU A 180 -9.34 15.87 5.16
C GLU A 180 -8.20 14.90 4.82
N LEU A 181 -7.56 14.36 5.84
CA LEU A 181 -6.60 13.27 5.63
C LEU A 181 -7.34 12.02 5.16
N LEU A 182 -6.98 11.46 4.02
CA LEU A 182 -7.52 10.22 3.51
C LEU A 182 -6.68 9.02 3.96
N ASN A 183 -5.37 9.13 3.86
CA ASN A 183 -4.40 8.11 4.33
C ASN A 183 -3.02 8.75 4.48
N ASP A 184 -2.24 8.28 5.45
CA ASP A 184 -0.85 8.72 5.66
C ASP A 184 0.06 7.49 5.64
N ASP A 185 0.53 7.10 4.48
CA ASP A 185 1.60 6.15 4.20
C ASP A 185 1.32 5.18 3.03
N ASN A 186 0.22 4.41 3.06
CA ASN A 186 -0.06 3.37 2.06
C ASN A 186 -1.47 3.45 1.46
N PRO A 187 -1.85 4.56 0.80
CA PRO A 187 -3.09 4.62 0.05
C PRO A 187 -3.04 3.68 -1.16
N ILE A 188 -4.22 3.36 -1.68
CA ILE A 188 -4.35 2.46 -2.82
C ILE A 188 -4.88 3.23 -4.02
N LEU A 189 -4.15 3.16 -5.14
CA LEU A 189 -4.61 3.62 -6.45
C LEU A 189 -5.30 2.46 -7.18
N ARG A 190 -6.45 2.72 -7.78
CA ARG A 190 -7.16 1.72 -8.58
C ARG A 190 -7.86 2.37 -9.77
N ILE A 191 -7.84 1.67 -10.92
CA ILE A 191 -8.63 2.04 -12.09
C ILE A 191 -9.89 1.15 -12.10
N VAL A 192 -11.05 1.79 -12.06
CA VAL A 192 -12.35 1.13 -12.10
C VAL A 192 -13.13 1.70 -13.29
N ASP A 193 -13.56 0.85 -14.22
CA ASP A 193 -14.27 1.27 -15.44
C ASP A 193 -13.56 2.41 -16.20
N GLY A 194 -12.22 2.29 -16.32
CA GLY A 194 -11.38 3.28 -17.00
C GLY A 194 -11.17 4.59 -16.22
N LYS A 195 -11.68 4.72 -15.00
CA LYS A 195 -11.57 5.92 -14.17
C LYS A 195 -10.58 5.71 -13.01
N PRO A 196 -9.68 6.68 -12.76
CA PRO A 196 -8.69 6.58 -11.70
C PRO A 196 -9.27 7.02 -10.35
N PHE A 197 -9.08 6.19 -9.33
CA PHE A 197 -9.49 6.45 -7.96
C PHE A 197 -8.32 6.26 -7.00
N ILE A 198 -8.43 6.89 -5.83
CA ILE A 198 -7.57 6.67 -4.68
C ILE A 198 -8.44 6.30 -3.48
N TYR A 199 -7.93 5.37 -2.69
CA TYR A 199 -8.62 4.82 -1.52
C TYR A 199 -7.75 4.97 -0.29
N GLY A 200 -8.39 5.18 0.86
CA GLY A 200 -7.78 4.90 2.14
C GLY A 200 -7.54 3.39 2.31
N SER A 201 -6.69 3.05 3.24
CA SER A 201 -6.30 1.66 3.51
C SER A 201 -6.17 1.39 5.01
N PRO A 202 -6.08 0.13 5.43
CA PRO A 202 -5.79 -0.21 6.83
C PRO A 202 -4.33 0.02 7.21
N TRP A 203 -3.48 0.48 6.31
CA TRP A 203 -2.06 0.76 6.57
C TRP A 203 -1.81 2.26 6.60
N SER A 204 -1.30 2.76 7.72
CA SER A 204 -1.01 4.17 7.92
C SER A 204 0.31 4.33 8.65
N GLY A 205 0.97 5.48 8.44
CA GLY A 205 2.24 5.80 9.04
C GLY A 205 2.10 6.39 10.46
N LYS A 206 2.82 7.48 10.69
CA LYS A 206 2.86 8.14 12.02
C LYS A 206 1.52 8.71 12.45
N THR A 207 0.66 9.08 11.51
CA THR A 207 -0.68 9.59 11.77
C THR A 207 -1.69 8.47 11.52
N PRO A 208 -2.27 7.83 12.55
CA PRO A 208 -3.27 6.80 12.38
C PRO A 208 -4.46 7.32 11.56
N CYS A 209 -4.68 6.75 10.37
CA CYS A 209 -5.76 7.13 9.48
C CYS A 209 -6.23 5.92 8.67
N TYR A 210 -7.19 5.19 9.19
CA TYR A 210 -7.68 3.92 8.62
C TYR A 210 -9.10 4.11 8.09
N ARG A 211 -9.22 4.86 6.98
CA ARG A 211 -10.50 5.22 6.39
C ARG A 211 -10.83 4.30 5.21
N ASN A 212 -11.94 3.60 5.28
CA ASN A 212 -12.50 2.90 4.12
C ASN A 212 -13.30 3.88 3.26
N ARG A 213 -12.58 4.76 2.56
CA ARG A 213 -13.13 5.81 1.71
C ARG A 213 -12.47 5.81 0.34
N LYS A 214 -13.24 6.28 -0.65
CA LYS A 214 -12.86 6.43 -2.05
C LYS A 214 -12.94 7.88 -2.47
N ALA A 215 -11.97 8.35 -3.24
CA ALA A 215 -11.99 9.64 -3.91
C ALA A 215 -11.55 9.51 -5.37
N LYS A 216 -12.02 10.39 -6.26
CA LYS A 216 -11.49 10.48 -7.62
C LYS A 216 -10.06 10.98 -7.56
N LEU A 217 -9.15 10.37 -8.28
CA LEU A 217 -7.76 10.81 -8.31
C LEU A 217 -7.64 12.08 -9.17
N ALA A 218 -7.21 13.20 -8.57
CA ALA A 218 -7.05 14.45 -9.27
C ALA A 218 -5.71 14.56 -10.00
N ALA A 219 -4.62 14.27 -9.28
CA ALA A 219 -3.25 14.31 -9.73
C ALA A 219 -2.38 13.52 -8.75
N ILE A 220 -1.14 13.16 -9.13
CA ILE A 220 -0.13 12.63 -8.22
C ILE A 220 1.02 13.62 -8.18
N THR A 221 1.44 14.05 -6.99
CA THR A 221 2.44 15.10 -6.85
C THR A 221 3.66 14.61 -6.07
N ARG A 222 4.82 14.67 -6.71
CA ARG A 222 6.10 14.46 -6.05
C ARG A 222 6.54 15.74 -5.35
N ILE A 223 6.94 15.63 -4.08
CA ILE A 223 7.49 16.74 -3.33
C ILE A 223 9.02 16.71 -3.40
N GLU A 224 9.60 17.87 -3.69
CA GLU A 224 11.02 18.14 -3.61
C GLU A 224 11.26 19.44 -2.83
N ARG A 225 12.23 19.43 -1.92
CA ARG A 225 12.60 20.65 -1.17
C ARG A 225 13.31 21.62 -2.10
N ALA A 226 12.90 22.88 -2.03
CA ALA A 226 13.48 23.98 -2.80
C ALA A 226 13.32 25.32 -2.07
N ASP A 227 14.08 26.32 -2.47
CA ASP A 227 14.01 27.66 -1.91
C ASP A 227 12.82 28.47 -2.44
N GLU A 228 12.21 28.02 -3.55
CA GLU A 228 11.05 28.65 -4.18
C GLU A 228 9.93 27.64 -4.45
N ASN A 229 8.69 28.10 -4.34
CA ASN A 229 7.52 27.27 -4.62
C ASN A 229 7.21 27.27 -6.12
N ARG A 230 7.34 26.12 -6.76
CA ARG A 230 7.05 25.93 -8.18
C ARG A 230 6.45 24.52 -8.40
N LEU A 231 5.36 24.47 -9.16
CA LEU A 231 4.76 23.19 -9.57
C LEU A 231 4.91 23.04 -11.08
N GLU A 232 5.41 21.88 -11.49
CA GLU A 232 5.58 21.55 -12.91
C GLU A 232 4.96 20.19 -13.23
N ARG A 233 4.33 20.10 -14.40
CA ARG A 233 3.83 18.83 -14.93
C ARG A 233 4.98 18.05 -15.58
N LEU A 234 5.08 16.77 -15.24
CA LEU A 234 6.11 15.91 -15.78
C LEU A 234 5.75 15.37 -17.17
N SER A 235 6.76 15.18 -18.01
CA SER A 235 6.63 14.39 -19.23
C SER A 235 6.35 12.92 -18.89
N THR A 236 5.87 12.13 -19.86
CA THR A 236 5.53 10.71 -19.64
C THR A 236 6.68 9.91 -19.03
N VAL A 237 7.91 10.10 -19.53
CA VAL A 237 9.11 9.40 -19.04
C VAL A 237 9.45 9.81 -17.60
N GLN A 238 9.41 11.11 -17.31
CA GLN A 238 9.66 11.65 -15.97
C GLN A 238 8.58 11.19 -14.99
N ALA A 239 7.31 11.18 -15.42
CA ALA A 239 6.18 10.72 -14.62
C ALA A 239 6.33 9.24 -14.22
N PHE A 240 6.73 8.38 -15.17
CA PHE A 240 7.00 6.98 -14.93
C PHE A 240 8.14 6.79 -13.92
N ALA A 241 9.28 7.47 -14.14
CA ALA A 241 10.42 7.43 -13.24
C ALA A 241 10.10 7.99 -11.84
N SER A 242 9.14 8.90 -11.73
CA SER A 242 8.68 9.48 -10.46
C SER A 242 7.73 8.58 -9.69
N LEU A 243 6.75 7.95 -10.37
CA LEU A 243 5.70 7.17 -9.72
C LEU A 243 6.14 5.75 -9.38
N LEU A 244 6.82 5.05 -10.30
CA LEU A 244 7.20 3.64 -10.12
C LEU A 244 7.96 3.36 -8.82
N PRO A 245 8.93 4.17 -8.36
CA PRO A 245 9.64 3.93 -7.09
C PRO A 245 8.75 4.04 -5.85
N SER A 246 7.58 4.67 -5.95
CA SER A 246 6.62 4.80 -4.85
C SER A 246 5.66 3.61 -4.78
N CYS A 247 5.65 2.72 -5.77
CA CYS A 247 4.80 1.54 -5.79
C CYS A 247 5.45 0.37 -5.03
N SER A 248 4.66 -0.30 -4.20
CA SER A 248 5.05 -1.59 -3.63
C SER A 248 5.14 -2.63 -4.75
N SER A 249 6.31 -3.24 -4.93
CA SER A 249 6.57 -4.11 -6.09
C SER A 249 7.54 -5.24 -5.79
N MET A 250 7.41 -6.34 -6.55
CA MET A 250 8.40 -7.42 -6.65
C MET A 250 9.16 -7.29 -7.97
N LYS A 251 10.30 -6.59 -7.95
CA LYS A 251 11.08 -6.34 -9.17
C LYS A 251 11.74 -7.59 -9.76
N TRP A 252 11.83 -8.66 -9.00
CA TRP A 252 12.39 -9.97 -9.40
C TRP A 252 11.33 -10.93 -9.93
N ASP A 253 10.05 -10.64 -9.74
CA ASP A 253 8.95 -11.39 -10.35
C ASP A 253 8.47 -10.65 -11.60
N GLU A 254 8.67 -11.28 -12.77
CA GLU A 254 8.39 -10.66 -14.05
C GLU A 254 6.91 -10.32 -14.23
N ALA A 255 6.00 -11.21 -13.79
CA ALA A 255 4.57 -11.00 -13.97
C ALA A 255 4.07 -9.82 -13.12
N ILE A 256 4.44 -9.78 -11.83
CA ILE A 256 4.07 -8.66 -10.94
C ILE A 256 4.70 -7.35 -11.43
N PHE A 257 5.99 -7.36 -11.77
CA PHE A 257 6.66 -6.14 -12.17
C PHE A 257 6.11 -5.58 -13.47
N ASN A 258 5.84 -6.43 -14.47
CA ASN A 258 5.21 -6.02 -15.72
C ASN A 258 3.80 -5.47 -15.50
N ASN A 259 2.98 -6.09 -14.65
CA ASN A 259 1.66 -5.57 -14.30
C ASN A 259 1.76 -4.19 -13.65
N ILE A 260 2.65 -4.02 -12.67
CA ILE A 260 2.86 -2.71 -12.03
C ILE A 260 3.27 -1.65 -13.04
N CYS A 261 4.22 -1.96 -13.94
CA CYS A 261 4.64 -1.03 -15.00
C CYS A 261 3.48 -0.66 -15.93
N ASN A 262 2.64 -1.64 -16.29
CA ASN A 262 1.46 -1.41 -17.12
C ASN A 262 0.43 -0.52 -16.41
N VAL A 263 0.15 -0.78 -15.12
CA VAL A 263 -0.81 0.01 -14.33
C VAL A 263 -0.28 1.43 -14.11
N VAL A 264 1.01 1.60 -13.81
CA VAL A 264 1.67 2.92 -13.73
C VAL A 264 1.50 3.69 -15.05
N SER A 265 1.72 3.02 -16.19
CA SER A 265 1.55 3.64 -17.51
C SER A 265 0.10 4.09 -17.76
N LYS A 266 -0.89 3.30 -17.34
CA LYS A 266 -2.31 3.69 -17.40
C LYS A 266 -2.60 4.93 -16.54
N PHE A 267 -2.10 5.00 -15.31
CA PHE A 267 -2.30 6.18 -14.45
C PHE A 267 -1.70 7.44 -15.04
N ILE A 268 -0.52 7.38 -15.66
CA ILE A 268 0.14 8.52 -16.30
C ILE A 268 -0.70 9.08 -17.45
N GLN A 269 -1.46 8.23 -18.16
CA GLN A 269 -2.36 8.65 -19.21
C GLN A 269 -3.66 9.27 -18.67
N LEU A 270 -4.12 8.86 -17.49
CA LEU A 270 -5.40 9.25 -16.93
C LEU A 270 -5.34 10.52 -16.06
N VAL A 271 -4.21 10.76 -15.40
CA VAL A 271 -4.04 11.92 -14.50
C VAL A 271 -2.68 12.59 -14.66
N PRO A 272 -2.58 13.91 -14.40
CA PRO A 272 -1.29 14.59 -14.39
C PRO A 272 -0.43 14.06 -13.23
N ILE A 273 0.85 13.83 -13.53
CA ILE A 273 1.90 13.62 -12.54
C ILE A 273 2.75 14.87 -12.51
N CYS A 274 2.94 15.43 -11.32
CA CYS A 274 3.62 16.71 -11.14
C CYS A 274 4.78 16.60 -10.15
N THR A 275 5.73 17.52 -10.22
CA THR A 275 6.68 17.80 -9.15
C THR A 275 6.39 19.16 -8.54
N LEU A 276 6.25 19.19 -7.24
CA LEU A 276 6.18 20.40 -6.45
C LEU A 276 7.53 20.64 -5.77
N HIS A 277 8.27 21.57 -6.30
CA HIS A 277 9.44 22.14 -5.62
C HIS A 277 8.93 23.15 -4.60
N CYS A 278 9.24 22.96 -3.31
CA CYS A 278 8.62 23.82 -2.31
C CYS A 278 9.38 23.97 -1.00
N ARG A 279 9.08 25.06 -0.33
CA ARG A 279 9.29 25.27 1.10
C ARG A 279 8.12 24.68 1.89
N PRO A 280 8.29 24.39 3.18
CA PRO A 280 7.18 23.92 4.03
C PRO A 280 6.35 25.11 4.53
N ASP A 281 5.66 25.83 3.63
CA ASP A 281 4.87 27.03 3.94
C ASP A 281 3.45 26.98 3.34
N LYS A 282 2.60 27.92 3.81
CA LYS A 282 1.22 28.07 3.34
C LYS A 282 1.14 28.26 1.82
N ALA A 283 2.07 29.06 1.25
CA ALA A 283 2.07 29.37 -0.17
C ALA A 283 2.27 28.11 -1.04
N ALA A 284 3.03 27.12 -0.57
CA ALA A 284 3.19 25.83 -1.24
C ALA A 284 1.87 25.05 -1.30
N ALA A 285 1.10 25.03 -0.19
CA ALA A 285 -0.20 24.37 -0.16
C ALA A 285 -1.22 25.07 -1.08
N GLU A 286 -1.27 26.39 -1.03
CA GLU A 286 -2.15 27.20 -1.89
C GLU A 286 -1.81 27.03 -3.37
N LEU A 287 -0.52 27.06 -3.73
CA LEU A 287 -0.05 26.85 -5.10
C LEU A 287 -0.49 25.46 -5.62
N SER A 288 -0.21 24.41 -4.85
CA SER A 288 -0.57 23.05 -5.26
C SER A 288 -2.08 22.87 -5.38
N TYR A 289 -2.87 23.42 -4.44
CA TYR A 289 -4.33 23.38 -4.51
C TYR A 289 -4.87 24.11 -5.73
N GLN A 290 -4.49 25.38 -5.94
CA GLN A 290 -4.99 26.21 -7.04
C GLN A 290 -4.67 25.60 -8.40
N THR A 291 -3.51 24.97 -8.53
CA THR A 291 -3.07 24.34 -9.79
C THR A 291 -3.74 22.99 -10.06
N LEU A 292 -4.01 22.21 -9.00
CA LEU A 292 -4.47 20.81 -9.14
C LEU A 292 -5.97 20.62 -8.88
N LYS A 293 -6.67 21.60 -8.31
CA LYS A 293 -8.12 21.51 -8.01
C LYS A 293 -8.95 21.18 -9.25
N LYS A 294 -9.95 20.34 -9.04
CA LYS A 294 -10.91 19.87 -10.05
C LYS A 294 -12.32 20.37 -9.71
#